data_4438b08b452fbe2f24b6eed529b1711a
#
_entry.id   4438b08b452fbe2f24b6eed529b1711a
#
_cell.length_a   1.000
_cell.length_b   1.000
_cell.length_c   1.000
_cell.angle_alpha   90.00
_cell.angle_beta   90.00
_cell.angle_gamma   90.00
#
_symmetry.space_group_name_H-M   'P 1'
#
loop_
_entity.id
_entity.type
_entity.pdbx_description
1 polymer ?
#
loop_
_entity_poly.entity_id
_entity_poly.type
_entity_poly.pdbx_seq_one_letter_code
_entity_poly.pdbx_strand_id
1 'polypeptide(L)'
;MTTATKQTVETLAQEYCEKITEANAEWRKQVRINGVKEDGYKCKLWFDEDGNYTGEKNAPYWTYIIGRKYLKGVAMEWKDDAQYGRINAAPAGYQASTVHAFIDKKTGDVFLPASWNAPAKGARFNLFQNKEALFEGVMNRPHGGYLYR
;
A
#
# COMPACT_ATOMS: atom_id res chain seq x y z
N MET A 1 18.48 -17.34 -24.41
CA MET A 1 17.76 -16.36 -23.62
C MET A 1 18.53 -16.02 -22.35
N THR A 2 18.58 -14.80 -22.03
CA THR A 2 19.30 -14.44 -20.82
C THR A 2 18.37 -14.35 -19.63
N THR A 3 18.81 -14.94 -18.53
CA THR A 3 18.07 -14.90 -17.28
C THR A 3 18.24 -13.57 -16.54
N ALA A 4 19.20 -12.75 -16.98
CA ALA A 4 19.48 -11.48 -16.33
C ALA A 4 18.31 -10.50 -16.38
N THR A 5 17.44 -10.62 -17.40
CA THR A 5 16.27 -9.76 -17.55
C THR A 5 14.99 -10.38 -16.99
N LYS A 6 15.07 -11.63 -16.52
CA LYS A 6 13.91 -12.32 -15.99
C LYS A 6 13.57 -11.79 -14.61
N GLN A 7 12.39 -11.19 -14.48
CA GLN A 7 11.92 -10.70 -13.19
C GLN A 7 11.28 -11.83 -12.40
N THR A 8 11.55 -11.84 -11.10
CA THR A 8 10.94 -12.80 -10.19
C THR A 8 9.60 -12.25 -9.68
N VAL A 9 8.78 -13.14 -9.13
CA VAL A 9 7.53 -12.70 -8.50
C VAL A 9 7.82 -11.72 -7.37
N GLU A 10 8.87 -11.96 -6.59
CA GLU A 10 9.24 -11.05 -5.49
C GLU A 10 9.62 -9.66 -5.98
N THR A 11 10.38 -9.57 -7.06
CA THR A 11 10.76 -8.28 -7.65
C THR A 11 9.52 -7.52 -8.11
N LEU A 12 8.61 -8.20 -8.79
CA LEU A 12 7.36 -7.59 -9.26
C LEU A 12 6.42 -7.23 -8.11
N ALA A 13 6.41 -8.04 -7.06
CA ALA A 13 5.62 -7.75 -5.87
C ALA A 13 6.14 -6.49 -5.18
N GLN A 14 7.46 -6.29 -5.16
CA GLN A 14 8.06 -5.06 -4.62
C GLN A 14 7.61 -3.84 -5.42
N GLU A 15 7.67 -3.93 -6.74
CA GLU A 15 7.19 -2.84 -7.61
C GLU A 15 5.71 -2.53 -7.35
N TYR A 16 4.90 -3.58 -7.20
CA TYR A 16 3.47 -3.45 -6.93
C TYR A 16 3.24 -2.72 -5.60
N CYS A 17 3.92 -3.14 -4.55
CA CYS A 17 3.79 -2.51 -3.23
C CYS A 17 4.26 -1.05 -3.25
N GLU A 18 5.33 -0.75 -3.97
CA GLU A 18 5.81 0.62 -4.14
C GLU A 18 4.78 1.48 -4.89
N LYS A 19 4.12 0.90 -5.89
CA LYS A 19 3.08 1.59 -6.62
C LYS A 19 1.87 1.90 -5.73
N ILE A 20 1.47 0.96 -4.88
CA ILE A 20 0.38 1.17 -3.92
C ILE A 20 0.76 2.30 -2.97
N THR A 21 1.99 2.30 -2.46
CA THR A 21 2.48 3.34 -1.56
C THR A 21 2.42 4.71 -2.22
N GLU A 22 2.93 4.81 -3.44
CA GLU A 22 2.95 6.05 -4.21
C GLU A 22 1.54 6.57 -4.48
N ALA A 23 0.64 5.69 -4.93
CA ALA A 23 -0.73 6.06 -5.28
C ALA A 23 -1.51 6.56 -4.05
N ASN A 24 -1.33 5.91 -2.91
CA ASN A 24 -2.00 6.32 -1.68
C ASN A 24 -1.45 7.63 -1.15
N ALA A 25 -0.14 7.86 -1.27
CA ALA A 25 0.48 9.11 -0.86
C ALA A 25 -0.06 10.28 -1.69
N GLU A 26 -0.17 10.10 -3.00
CA GLU A 26 -0.69 11.11 -3.90
C GLU A 26 -2.18 11.39 -3.61
N TRP A 27 -2.97 10.36 -3.36
CA TRP A 27 -4.37 10.52 -3.01
C TRP A 27 -4.53 11.35 -1.73
N ARG A 28 -3.75 11.03 -0.68
CA ARG A 28 -3.82 11.79 0.58
C ARG A 28 -3.41 13.24 0.39
N LYS A 29 -2.37 13.47 -0.40
CA LYS A 29 -1.90 14.83 -0.71
C LYS A 29 -3.02 15.64 -1.36
N GLN A 30 -3.68 15.08 -2.38
CA GLN A 30 -4.74 15.77 -3.08
C GLN A 30 -5.95 16.07 -2.19
N VAL A 31 -6.33 15.10 -1.36
CA VAL A 31 -7.43 15.31 -0.39
C VAL A 31 -7.12 16.47 0.55
N ARG A 32 -5.89 16.53 1.05
CA ARG A 32 -5.48 17.59 1.97
C ARG A 32 -5.42 18.97 1.29
N ILE A 33 -4.90 19.02 0.08
CA ILE A 33 -4.84 20.26 -0.70
C ILE A 33 -6.25 20.74 -1.02
N ASN A 34 -7.15 19.87 -1.43
CA ASN A 34 -8.53 20.21 -1.74
C ASN A 34 -9.29 20.67 -0.49
N GLY A 35 -9.05 19.99 0.63
CA GLY A 35 -9.65 20.40 1.91
C GLY A 35 -9.26 21.82 2.32
N VAL A 36 -8.00 22.18 2.09
CA VAL A 36 -7.54 23.55 2.35
C VAL A 36 -8.28 24.55 1.49
N LYS A 37 -8.50 24.23 0.21
CA LYS A 37 -9.22 25.13 -0.70
C LYS A 37 -10.67 25.34 -0.28
N GLU A 38 -11.32 24.28 0.20
CA GLU A 38 -12.72 24.34 0.60
C GLU A 38 -12.90 25.01 1.96
N ASP A 39 -12.07 24.63 2.93
CA ASP A 39 -12.24 25.04 4.32
C ASP A 39 -11.34 26.19 4.75
N GLY A 40 -10.33 26.50 3.95
CA GLY A 40 -9.33 27.50 4.30
C GLY A 40 -8.43 27.10 5.45
N TYR A 41 -8.52 25.87 5.91
CA TYR A 41 -7.74 25.38 7.04
C TYR A 41 -6.44 24.73 6.56
N LYS A 42 -5.33 25.07 7.22
CA LYS A 42 -4.02 24.50 6.92
C LYS A 42 -3.43 23.87 8.17
N CYS A 43 -3.32 22.56 8.14
CA CYS A 43 -2.73 21.82 9.25
C CYS A 43 -1.20 21.94 9.20
N LYS A 44 -0.59 22.36 10.31
CA LYS A 44 0.86 22.52 10.43
C LYS A 44 1.62 21.22 10.24
N LEU A 45 0.95 20.07 10.38
CA LEU A 45 1.60 18.77 10.18
C LEU A 45 1.89 18.48 8.71
N TRP A 46 1.16 19.16 7.79
CA TRP A 46 1.25 18.88 6.37
C TRP A 46 1.63 20.09 5.52
N PHE A 47 1.64 21.26 6.11
CA PHE A 47 1.94 22.51 5.41
C PHE A 47 2.92 23.35 6.21
N ASP A 48 3.78 24.08 5.50
CA ASP A 48 4.69 25.03 6.15
C ASP A 48 4.00 26.39 6.39
N GLU A 49 4.77 27.34 6.92
CA GLU A 49 4.23 28.69 7.22
C GLU A 49 3.78 29.43 5.97
N ASP A 50 4.40 29.14 4.82
CA ASP A 50 4.05 29.76 3.55
C ASP A 50 2.86 29.08 2.86
N GLY A 51 2.36 27.99 3.45
CA GLY A 51 1.21 27.27 2.92
C GLY A 51 1.56 26.21 1.89
N ASN A 52 2.84 25.83 1.77
CA ASN A 52 3.28 24.80 0.86
C ASN A 52 3.16 23.43 1.52
N TYR A 53 2.72 22.44 0.75
CA TYR A 53 2.62 21.07 1.24
C TYR A 53 3.99 20.49 1.50
N THR A 54 4.25 20.05 2.73
CA THR A 54 5.54 19.52 3.15
C THR A 54 5.58 18.00 3.23
N GLY A 55 4.42 17.34 3.15
CA GLY A 55 4.35 15.88 3.21
C GLY A 55 3.95 15.36 4.57
N GLU A 56 4.00 14.04 4.70
CA GLU A 56 3.59 13.36 5.90
C GLU A 56 4.78 12.86 6.70
N LYS A 57 4.71 13.03 8.02
CA LYS A 57 5.64 12.37 8.92
C LYS A 57 5.07 10.99 9.24
N ASN A 58 5.93 9.97 9.21
CA ASN A 58 5.51 8.59 9.49
C ASN A 58 4.36 8.12 8.62
N ALA A 59 4.43 8.43 7.33
CA ALA A 59 3.41 8.03 6.37
C ALA A 59 3.31 6.51 6.25
N PRO A 60 2.11 5.97 6.04
CA PRO A 60 1.98 4.54 5.79
C PRO A 60 2.64 4.14 4.48
N TYR A 61 3.12 2.90 4.42
CA TYR A 61 3.66 2.35 3.19
C TYR A 61 3.20 0.90 3.06
N TRP A 62 3.34 0.34 1.85
CA TRP A 62 2.96 -1.03 1.59
C TRP A 62 4.21 -1.86 1.28
N THR A 63 4.23 -3.08 1.77
CA THR A 63 5.29 -4.04 1.52
C THR A 63 4.68 -5.43 1.49
N TYR A 64 5.51 -6.44 1.27
CA TYR A 64 5.01 -7.80 1.30
C TYR A 64 5.70 -8.62 2.39
N ILE A 65 4.95 -9.56 2.92
CA ILE A 65 5.45 -10.55 3.89
C ILE A 65 5.52 -11.88 3.15
N ILE A 66 6.66 -12.56 3.26
CA ILE A 66 6.86 -13.85 2.59
C ILE A 66 6.19 -14.94 3.39
N GLY A 67 5.16 -15.53 2.82
CA GLY A 67 4.49 -16.68 3.38
C GLY A 67 4.90 -17.95 2.69
N ARG A 68 4.27 -19.04 3.06
CA ARG A 68 4.59 -20.36 2.51
C ARG A 68 4.22 -20.48 1.03
N LYS A 69 3.00 -20.11 0.67
CA LYS A 69 2.50 -20.18 -0.70
C LYS A 69 2.36 -18.80 -1.33
N TYR A 70 2.05 -17.82 -0.53
CA TYR A 70 1.75 -16.47 -1.00
C TYR A 70 2.69 -15.43 -0.43
N LEU A 71 2.89 -14.36 -1.19
CA LEU A 71 3.39 -13.11 -0.66
C LEU A 71 2.16 -12.31 -0.24
N LYS A 72 2.17 -11.82 0.98
CA LYS A 72 1.05 -11.06 1.53
C LYS A 72 1.37 -9.57 1.45
N GLY A 73 0.70 -8.83 0.59
CA GLY A 73 0.84 -7.39 0.50
C GLY A 73 0.10 -6.73 1.66
N VAL A 74 0.81 -6.00 2.49
CA VAL A 74 0.25 -5.41 3.71
C VAL A 74 0.53 -3.92 3.79
N ALA A 75 -0.38 -3.20 4.44
CA ALA A 75 -0.15 -1.81 4.81
C ALA A 75 0.62 -1.77 6.11
N MET A 76 1.68 -0.98 6.14
CA MET A 76 2.48 -0.74 7.34
C MET A 76 2.14 0.64 7.86
N GLU A 77 1.63 0.71 9.07
CA GLU A 77 1.22 1.95 9.69
C GLU A 77 2.04 2.23 10.94
N TRP A 78 2.35 3.50 11.14
CA TRP A 78 3.07 3.93 12.33
C TRP A 78 2.16 3.86 13.55
N LYS A 79 2.63 3.22 14.59
CA LYS A 79 1.95 3.14 15.89
C LYS A 79 2.81 3.84 16.92
N ASP A 80 2.21 4.78 17.62
CA ASP A 80 2.87 5.55 18.67
C ASP A 80 2.32 5.09 20.01
N ASP A 81 3.20 4.66 20.93
CA ASP A 81 2.81 4.18 22.26
C ASP A 81 1.96 5.19 23.00
N ALA A 82 2.33 6.47 22.95
CA ALA A 82 1.63 7.53 23.64
C ALA A 82 0.18 7.69 23.15
N GLN A 83 -0.08 7.36 21.89
CA GLN A 83 -1.39 7.47 21.28
C GLN A 83 -2.42 6.53 21.91
N TYR A 84 -1.96 5.40 22.42
CA TYR A 84 -2.87 4.37 22.94
C TYR A 84 -2.98 4.36 24.45
N GLY A 85 -2.16 5.11 25.16
CA GLY A 85 -2.22 5.21 26.62
C GLY A 85 -2.09 3.88 27.35
N ARG A 86 -1.39 2.91 26.76
CA ARG A 86 -1.21 1.57 27.34
C ARG A 86 0.14 1.42 28.00
N ILE A 87 0.15 0.78 29.15
CA ILE A 87 1.39 0.50 29.86
C ILE A 87 2.20 -0.56 29.13
N ASN A 88 1.54 -1.55 28.53
CA ASN A 88 2.19 -2.64 27.82
C ASN A 88 2.01 -2.53 26.30
N ALA A 89 1.94 -1.31 25.78
CA ALA A 89 1.84 -1.10 24.35
C ALA A 89 3.09 -1.60 23.64
N ALA A 90 2.94 -2.05 22.39
CA ALA A 90 4.09 -2.40 21.57
C ALA A 90 4.97 -1.16 21.39
N PRO A 91 6.29 -1.34 21.23
CA PRO A 91 7.17 -0.20 20.94
C PRO A 91 6.68 0.60 19.75
N ALA A 92 6.90 1.92 19.76
CA ALA A 92 6.54 2.77 18.64
C ALA A 92 7.28 2.31 17.38
N GLY A 93 6.61 2.38 16.24
CA GLY A 93 7.17 1.98 14.96
C GLY A 93 6.11 1.48 14.00
N TYR A 94 6.56 1.03 12.85
CA TYR A 94 5.66 0.51 11.82
C TYR A 94 5.20 -0.90 12.16
N GLN A 95 3.91 -1.12 12.00
CA GLN A 95 3.29 -2.43 12.23
C GLN A 95 2.32 -2.72 11.08
N ALA A 96 2.24 -3.99 10.69
CA ALA A 96 1.29 -4.41 9.67
C ALA A 96 -0.14 -4.24 10.20
N SER A 97 -0.98 -3.53 9.45
CA SER A 97 -2.34 -3.22 9.88
C SER A 97 -3.42 -3.95 9.08
N THR A 98 -3.31 -3.95 7.75
CA THR A 98 -4.29 -4.59 6.89
C THR A 98 -3.62 -5.31 5.75
N VAL A 99 -4.32 -6.32 5.22
CA VAL A 99 -3.86 -7.02 4.01
C VAL A 99 -4.51 -6.35 2.80
N HIS A 100 -3.69 -5.98 1.84
CA HIS A 100 -4.15 -5.37 0.60
C HIS A 100 -4.40 -6.42 -0.48
N ALA A 101 -3.49 -7.40 -0.61
CA ALA A 101 -3.57 -8.43 -1.64
C ALA A 101 -2.70 -9.62 -1.28
N PHE A 102 -3.03 -10.76 -1.87
CA PHE A 102 -2.16 -11.94 -1.84
C PHE A 102 -1.60 -12.17 -3.24
N ILE A 103 -0.37 -12.63 -3.31
CA ILE A 103 0.32 -12.89 -4.58
C ILE A 103 0.88 -14.31 -4.54
N ASP A 104 0.50 -15.15 -5.51
CA ASP A 104 1.02 -16.51 -5.61
C ASP A 104 2.52 -16.44 -5.94
N LYS A 105 3.34 -17.10 -5.14
CA LYS A 105 4.80 -17.05 -5.28
C LYS A 105 5.31 -17.71 -6.56
N LYS A 106 4.53 -18.63 -7.12
CA LYS A 106 4.93 -19.36 -8.33
C LYS A 106 4.41 -18.70 -9.60
N THR A 107 3.15 -18.28 -9.59
CA THR A 107 2.49 -17.81 -10.80
C THR A 107 2.45 -16.31 -10.95
N GLY A 108 2.56 -15.56 -9.85
CA GLY A 108 2.39 -14.12 -9.87
C GLY A 108 0.94 -13.68 -9.89
N ASP A 109 0.00 -14.60 -9.70
CA ASP A 109 -1.42 -14.25 -9.62
C ASP A 109 -1.70 -13.38 -8.39
N VAL A 110 -2.52 -12.35 -8.58
CA VAL A 110 -2.89 -11.40 -7.54
C VAL A 110 -4.33 -11.63 -7.14
N PHE A 111 -4.56 -11.80 -5.84
CA PHE A 111 -5.87 -12.12 -5.27
C PHE A 111 -6.34 -11.05 -4.30
N LEU A 112 -7.66 -10.84 -4.28
CA LEU A 112 -8.30 -10.09 -3.21
C LEU A 112 -8.16 -10.87 -1.90
N PRO A 113 -7.90 -10.23 -0.76
CA PRO A 113 -7.88 -10.96 0.51
C PRO A 113 -9.29 -11.31 0.97
N ALA A 114 -9.47 -12.55 1.45
CA ALA A 114 -10.71 -12.95 2.11
C ALA A 114 -10.60 -12.71 3.61
N SER A 115 -9.38 -12.84 4.15
CA SER A 115 -9.09 -12.61 5.55
C SER A 115 -7.60 -12.27 5.68
N TRP A 116 -7.15 -12.04 6.91
CA TRP A 116 -5.72 -11.81 7.17
C TRP A 116 -4.84 -12.98 6.68
N ASN A 117 -5.34 -14.19 6.74
CA ASN A 117 -4.55 -15.39 6.47
C ASN A 117 -4.82 -16.06 5.13
N ALA A 118 -5.83 -15.64 4.39
CA ALA A 118 -6.20 -16.36 3.16
C ALA A 118 -6.71 -15.45 2.07
N PRO A 119 -6.39 -15.77 0.80
CA PRO A 119 -6.93 -15.04 -0.34
C PRO A 119 -8.37 -15.48 -0.64
N ALA A 120 -9.13 -14.58 -1.28
CA ALA A 120 -10.41 -14.91 -1.87
C ALA A 120 -10.18 -15.72 -3.14
N LYS A 121 -11.18 -16.48 -3.56
CA LYS A 121 -11.10 -17.30 -4.76
C LYS A 121 -11.02 -16.45 -6.03
N GLY A 122 -10.23 -16.90 -6.97
CA GLY A 122 -10.12 -16.29 -8.29
C GLY A 122 -9.09 -15.17 -8.36
N ALA A 123 -8.10 -15.35 -9.21
CA ALA A 123 -7.09 -14.33 -9.45
C ALA A 123 -7.73 -13.12 -10.12
N ARG A 124 -7.36 -11.93 -9.66
CA ARG A 124 -7.85 -10.67 -10.24
C ARG A 124 -6.91 -10.13 -11.31
N PHE A 125 -5.63 -10.34 -11.11
CA PHE A 125 -4.56 -9.89 -12.01
C PHE A 125 -3.41 -10.88 -11.96
N ASN A 126 -2.44 -10.69 -12.87
CA ASN A 126 -1.19 -11.45 -12.85
C ASN A 126 -0.04 -10.49 -13.10
N LEU A 127 1.00 -10.57 -12.27
CA LEU A 127 2.13 -9.64 -12.34
C LEU A 127 2.93 -9.75 -13.63
N PHE A 128 2.89 -10.90 -14.31
CA PHE A 128 3.61 -11.08 -15.57
C PHE A 128 2.74 -10.76 -16.79
N GLN A 129 1.46 -11.10 -16.74
CA GLN A 129 0.57 -11.04 -17.90
C GLN A 129 -0.13 -9.69 -18.05
N ASN A 130 -0.56 -9.08 -16.94
CA ASN A 130 -1.30 -7.82 -17.03
C ASN A 130 -0.89 -6.82 -15.93
N LYS A 131 0.42 -6.72 -15.72
CA LYS A 131 1.00 -5.78 -14.77
C LYS A 131 0.54 -4.34 -15.01
N GLU A 132 0.48 -3.91 -16.26
CA GLU A 132 0.10 -2.55 -16.59
C GLU A 132 -1.34 -2.24 -16.19
N ALA A 133 -2.26 -3.17 -16.44
CA ALA A 133 -3.66 -3.00 -16.03
C ALA A 133 -3.79 -2.98 -14.52
N LEU A 134 -3.01 -3.82 -13.83
CA LEU A 134 -2.97 -3.84 -12.37
C LEU A 134 -2.49 -2.49 -11.82
N PHE A 135 -1.40 -1.96 -12.34
CA PHE A 135 -0.82 -0.70 -11.86
C PHE A 135 -1.73 0.49 -12.16
N GLU A 136 -2.39 0.48 -13.31
CA GLU A 136 -3.40 1.48 -13.63
C GLU A 136 -4.56 1.45 -12.63
N GLY A 137 -5.01 0.24 -12.27
CA GLY A 137 -6.04 0.06 -11.26
C GLY A 137 -5.61 0.63 -9.91
N VAL A 138 -4.36 0.41 -9.52
CA VAL A 138 -3.80 0.95 -8.28
C VAL A 138 -3.84 2.48 -8.28
N MET A 139 -3.46 3.10 -9.39
CA MET A 139 -3.45 4.57 -9.49
C MET A 139 -4.87 5.15 -9.44
N ASN A 140 -5.84 4.46 -10.04
CA ASN A 140 -7.23 4.92 -10.07
C ASN A 140 -7.98 4.65 -8.77
N ARG A 141 -7.68 3.56 -8.08
CA ARG A 141 -8.37 3.15 -6.85
C ARG A 141 -7.37 2.62 -5.83
N PRO A 142 -6.54 3.50 -5.25
CA PRO A 142 -5.39 3.08 -4.42
C PRO A 142 -5.76 2.31 -3.16
N HIS A 143 -7.02 2.32 -2.75
CA HIS A 143 -7.45 1.62 -1.54
C HIS A 143 -7.85 0.16 -1.79
N GLY A 144 -7.66 -0.35 -3.00
CA GLY A 144 -7.91 -1.75 -3.32
C GLY A 144 -9.18 -2.02 -4.09
N GLY A 145 -9.95 -0.98 -4.47
CA GLY A 145 -11.19 -1.15 -5.23
C GLY A 145 -10.99 -1.87 -6.56
N TYR A 146 -9.82 -1.75 -7.16
CA TYR A 146 -9.51 -2.41 -8.43
C TYR A 146 -9.50 -3.94 -8.34
N LEU A 147 -9.37 -4.50 -7.13
CA LEU A 147 -9.41 -5.96 -6.91
C LEU A 147 -10.84 -6.52 -6.88
N TYR A 148 -11.82 -5.65 -6.76
CA TYR A 148 -13.24 -6.05 -6.78
C TYR A 148 -13.74 -5.97 -8.21
N ARG A 149 -14.22 -7.09 -8.70
CA ARG A 149 -14.72 -7.18 -10.06
C ARG A 149 -16.13 -7.72 -10.09
#